data_83f47637113f26057ea311ddb9be8af9
#
_entry.id   83f47637113f26057ea311ddb9be8af9
#
_cell.length_a   1.000
_cell.length_b   1.000
_cell.length_c   1.000
_cell.angle_alpha   90.00
_cell.angle_beta   90.00
_cell.angle_gamma   90.00
#
_symmetry.space_group_name_H-M   'P 1'
#
loop_
_entity.id
_entity.type
_entity.pdbx_description
1 polymer ?
#
loop_
_entity_poly.entity_id
_entity_poly.type
_entity_poly.pdbx_seq_one_letter_code
_entity_poly.pdbx_strand_id
1 'polypeptide(L)'
;ELAARAFDLGFLDARYTLARLSIDKTQREASVELALDPGLRHRFGKINFNTGGALSDDFVKRFVTFSEGDFYSPQTLLDLRGALNDSQYFSDISIAPRITAREGSHVPIDIAMTSRPRRVYEYGAGITTDTGPRISGYYEDRYRNPSGHRLNASTSLSPIQRSLDADYLIPLENPTMENLRVSAGWIEENTDTFDSRSYRTSIAYTFVNRSNWRQSYFTNYRHDEFEVNGIRETSDLLIPGLSITKTQSDSALVPNNGWQLFAQVRGASTALFASETFLQLNLNGKWITPLGRGRFISRFELGTTFADSIAELPVSIQYFTGGDQSIRGYDYKSIGARDSGGLISGGKSLAVASLEVDFAITEKWHLAAFTDIGDAFDDLNRLNFNQSAGIGIRWISPIGPIRVDLARPINGGESVRLHLSMGPDL
;
A
#
# COMPACT_ATOMS: atom_id res chain seq x y z
N GLU A 1 18.89 34.09 -2.59
CA GLU A 1 17.48 33.69 -2.76
C GLU A 1 16.95 34.05 -4.16
N LEU A 2 17.05 35.32 -4.65
CA LEU A 2 16.57 35.72 -5.98
C LEU A 2 17.27 34.97 -7.13
N ALA A 3 18.60 34.80 -7.08
CA ALA A 3 19.32 34.05 -8.12
C ALA A 3 18.96 32.55 -8.11
N ALA A 4 18.76 31.94 -6.93
CA ALA A 4 18.28 30.56 -6.83
C ALA A 4 16.88 30.42 -7.44
N ARG A 5 15.99 31.38 -7.14
CA ARG A 5 14.64 31.39 -7.73
C ARG A 5 14.67 31.58 -9.25
N ALA A 6 15.58 32.42 -9.77
CA ALA A 6 15.76 32.57 -11.21
C ALA A 6 16.26 31.26 -11.85
N PHE A 7 17.22 30.58 -11.21
CA PHE A 7 17.71 29.27 -11.65
C PHE A 7 16.59 28.22 -11.68
N ASP A 8 15.76 28.15 -10.65
CA ASP A 8 14.60 27.22 -10.59
C ASP A 8 13.58 27.47 -11.73
N LEU A 9 13.48 28.72 -12.18
CA LEU A 9 12.61 29.13 -13.28
C LEU A 9 13.24 28.96 -14.67
N GLY A 10 14.48 28.45 -14.76
CA GLY A 10 15.18 28.18 -16.00
C GLY A 10 16.04 29.34 -16.52
N PHE A 11 16.34 30.35 -15.72
CA PHE A 11 17.26 31.44 -16.03
C PHE A 11 18.67 31.05 -15.54
N LEU A 12 19.36 30.24 -16.35
CA LEU A 12 20.67 29.67 -15.94
C LEU A 12 21.82 30.69 -15.95
N ASP A 13 21.66 31.80 -16.65
CA ASP A 13 22.66 32.87 -16.75
C ASP A 13 22.33 34.08 -15.83
N ALA A 14 21.38 33.90 -14.90
CA ALA A 14 20.97 34.98 -13.99
C ALA A 14 22.15 35.48 -13.16
N ARG A 15 22.39 36.79 -13.14
CA ARG A 15 23.48 37.44 -12.42
C ARG A 15 23.04 38.74 -11.79
N TYR A 16 23.63 39.08 -10.66
CA TYR A 16 23.43 40.40 -10.08
C TYR A 16 24.23 41.44 -10.86
N THR A 17 23.56 42.46 -11.36
CA THR A 17 24.18 43.66 -11.95
C THR A 17 24.44 44.73 -10.90
N LEU A 18 23.67 44.71 -9.80
CA LEU A 18 23.89 45.53 -8.63
C LEU A 18 23.60 44.71 -7.39
N ALA A 19 24.52 44.75 -6.42
CA ALA A 19 24.32 44.20 -5.08
C ALA A 19 25.00 45.16 -4.06
N ARG A 20 24.24 46.05 -3.46
CA ARG A 20 24.73 47.06 -2.55
C ARG A 20 24.04 46.95 -1.21
N LEU A 21 24.82 46.93 -0.14
CA LEU A 21 24.36 47.07 1.22
C LEU A 21 24.83 48.44 1.75
N SER A 22 23.91 49.29 2.08
CA SER A 22 24.17 50.59 2.70
C SER A 22 23.71 50.58 4.17
N ILE A 23 24.60 50.88 5.11
CA ILE A 23 24.30 50.88 6.55
C ILE A 23 24.37 52.32 7.02
N ASP A 24 23.23 52.87 7.48
CA ASP A 24 23.17 54.16 8.19
C ASP A 24 23.27 53.88 9.70
N LYS A 25 24.45 54.16 10.27
CA LYS A 25 24.72 53.97 11.68
C LYS A 25 23.97 54.97 12.57
N THR A 26 23.60 56.12 12.00
CA THR A 26 22.92 57.19 12.76
C THR A 26 21.44 56.85 12.94
N GLN A 27 20.81 56.38 11.89
CA GLN A 27 19.40 55.94 11.91
C GLN A 27 19.24 54.46 12.29
N ARG A 28 20.33 53.70 12.38
CA ARG A 28 20.35 52.26 12.64
C ARG A 28 19.57 51.46 11.59
N GLU A 29 19.64 51.90 10.37
CA GLU A 29 18.97 51.28 9.25
C GLU A 29 19.99 50.64 8.29
N ALA A 30 19.57 49.51 7.66
CA ALA A 30 20.30 48.86 6.59
C ALA A 30 19.42 48.83 5.34
N SER A 31 19.91 49.39 4.23
CA SER A 31 19.25 49.35 2.93
C SER A 31 19.96 48.38 2.02
N VAL A 32 19.23 47.49 1.41
CA VAL A 32 19.73 46.50 0.45
C VAL A 32 19.17 46.84 -0.93
N GLU A 33 20.07 47.13 -1.88
CA GLU A 33 19.72 47.42 -3.25
C GLU A 33 20.25 46.27 -4.15
N LEU A 34 19.33 45.58 -4.80
CA LEU A 34 19.65 44.45 -5.68
C LEU A 34 19.04 44.68 -7.07
N ALA A 35 19.84 44.53 -8.12
CA ALA A 35 19.37 44.44 -9.48
C ALA A 35 19.85 43.10 -10.08
N LEU A 36 18.93 42.28 -10.57
CA LEU A 36 19.19 41.00 -11.19
C LEU A 36 18.91 41.10 -12.68
N ASP A 37 19.89 40.73 -13.48
CA ASP A 37 19.71 40.45 -14.91
C ASP A 37 19.40 38.93 -15.02
N PRO A 38 18.20 38.53 -15.39
CA PRO A 38 17.85 37.11 -15.47
C PRO A 38 18.48 36.42 -16.70
N GLY A 39 18.89 37.17 -17.71
CA GLY A 39 19.33 36.61 -18.99
C GLY A 39 18.19 35.92 -19.76
N LEU A 40 18.55 34.96 -20.65
CA LEU A 40 17.58 34.21 -21.42
C LEU A 40 16.99 33.07 -20.56
N ARG A 41 15.69 32.87 -20.69
CA ARG A 41 15.04 31.68 -20.13
C ARG A 41 15.33 30.47 -21.00
N HIS A 42 15.96 29.45 -20.42
CA HIS A 42 16.36 28.25 -21.13
C HIS A 42 15.20 27.27 -21.31
N ARG A 43 15.38 26.36 -22.26
CA ARG A 43 14.43 25.31 -22.64
C ARG A 43 15.14 23.97 -22.63
N PHE A 44 14.37 22.88 -22.44
CA PHE A 44 14.89 21.55 -22.66
C PHE A 44 15.25 21.35 -24.13
N GLY A 45 16.45 20.86 -24.39
CA GLY A 45 16.91 20.39 -25.66
C GLY A 45 16.71 18.91 -25.85
N LYS A 46 17.48 18.30 -26.75
CA LYS A 46 17.44 16.88 -27.05
C LYS A 46 17.73 16.02 -25.80
N ILE A 47 16.93 14.98 -25.61
CA ILE A 47 17.13 14.01 -24.54
C ILE A 47 17.85 12.79 -25.12
N ASN A 48 18.98 12.41 -24.53
CA ASN A 48 19.76 11.24 -24.90
C ASN A 48 19.66 10.20 -23.81
N PHE A 49 19.23 8.98 -24.14
CA PHE A 49 19.10 7.87 -23.20
C PHE A 49 20.27 6.89 -23.37
N ASN A 50 20.80 6.43 -22.26
CA ASN A 50 21.67 5.26 -22.16
C ASN A 50 21.08 4.32 -21.11
N THR A 51 20.26 3.38 -21.57
CA THR A 51 19.46 2.48 -20.70
C THR A 51 20.23 1.22 -20.28
N GLY A 52 21.46 1.03 -20.74
CA GLY A 52 22.22 -0.19 -20.54
C GLY A 52 21.66 -1.41 -21.28
N GLY A 53 20.68 -1.24 -22.18
CA GLY A 53 20.17 -2.25 -23.13
C GLY A 53 19.12 -3.23 -22.57
N ALA A 54 18.81 -3.20 -21.28
CA ALA A 54 17.81 -4.13 -20.70
C ALA A 54 16.36 -3.73 -20.99
N LEU A 55 16.12 -2.42 -21.03
CA LEU A 55 14.83 -1.81 -21.34
C LEU A 55 14.96 -0.95 -22.59
N SER A 56 13.89 -0.82 -23.37
CA SER A 56 13.90 -0.01 -24.57
C SER A 56 13.85 1.48 -24.23
N ASP A 57 14.46 2.31 -25.08
CA ASP A 57 14.39 3.76 -24.94
C ASP A 57 12.94 4.26 -25.01
N ASP A 58 12.09 3.63 -25.84
CA ASP A 58 10.68 3.99 -25.94
C ASP A 58 9.89 3.70 -24.64
N PHE A 59 10.26 2.68 -23.91
CA PHE A 59 9.70 2.44 -22.60
C PHE A 59 10.15 3.49 -21.59
N VAL A 60 11.45 3.81 -21.58
CA VAL A 60 12.02 4.80 -20.65
C VAL A 60 11.50 6.20 -20.92
N LYS A 61 11.27 6.55 -22.18
CA LYS A 61 10.66 7.85 -22.56
C LYS A 61 9.29 8.08 -21.91
N ARG A 62 8.52 7.03 -21.56
CA ARG A 62 7.23 7.17 -20.89
C ARG A 62 7.33 7.74 -19.47
N PHE A 63 8.52 7.75 -18.85
CA PHE A 63 8.77 8.40 -17.57
C PHE A 63 8.99 9.90 -17.70
N VAL A 64 9.33 10.39 -18.89
CA VAL A 64 9.63 11.80 -19.14
C VAL A 64 8.33 12.58 -19.29
N THR A 65 8.13 13.58 -18.43
CA THR A 65 6.91 14.40 -18.38
C THR A 65 7.04 15.73 -19.11
N PHE A 66 8.18 15.98 -19.78
CA PHE A 66 8.46 17.19 -20.52
C PHE A 66 8.93 16.87 -21.95
N SER A 67 8.81 17.83 -22.83
CA SER A 67 9.20 17.73 -24.24
C SER A 67 10.36 18.68 -24.56
N GLU A 68 11.06 18.42 -25.67
CA GLU A 68 12.01 19.36 -26.25
C GLU A 68 11.30 20.69 -26.55
N GLY A 69 11.88 21.80 -26.12
CA GLY A 69 11.31 23.14 -26.25
C GLY A 69 10.50 23.61 -25.04
N ASP A 70 10.12 22.76 -24.09
CA ASP A 70 9.53 23.18 -22.83
C ASP A 70 10.52 24.01 -21.99
N PHE A 71 10.01 24.86 -21.10
CA PHE A 71 10.88 25.64 -20.23
C PHE A 71 11.67 24.74 -19.29
N TYR A 72 12.99 24.97 -19.26
CA TYR A 72 13.89 24.24 -18.38
C TYR A 72 13.55 24.48 -16.92
N SER A 73 13.48 23.41 -16.14
CA SER A 73 13.27 23.41 -14.71
C SER A 73 14.10 22.30 -14.05
N PRO A 74 15.00 22.62 -13.10
CA PRO A 74 15.70 21.60 -12.33
C PRO A 74 14.76 20.67 -11.55
N GLN A 75 13.63 21.20 -11.06
CA GLN A 75 12.64 20.40 -10.32
C GLN A 75 12.06 19.28 -11.20
N THR A 76 11.78 19.56 -12.47
CA THR A 76 11.29 18.54 -13.41
C THR A 76 12.28 17.39 -13.60
N LEU A 77 13.59 17.68 -13.58
CA LEU A 77 14.64 16.63 -13.64
C LEU A 77 14.73 15.83 -12.33
N LEU A 78 14.53 16.47 -11.18
CA LEU A 78 14.44 15.78 -9.89
C LEU A 78 13.21 14.88 -9.82
N ASP A 79 12.07 15.34 -10.31
CA ASP A 79 10.84 14.56 -10.38
C ASP A 79 11.02 13.34 -11.30
N LEU A 80 11.66 13.51 -12.46
CA LEU A 80 12.00 12.40 -13.34
C LEU A 80 12.95 11.40 -12.66
N ARG A 81 13.97 11.87 -11.95
CA ARG A 81 14.87 11.01 -11.19
C ARG A 81 14.12 10.22 -10.11
N GLY A 82 13.20 10.87 -9.42
CA GLY A 82 12.31 10.23 -8.43
C GLY A 82 11.48 9.13 -9.08
N ALA A 83 10.77 9.44 -10.18
CA ALA A 83 9.95 8.50 -10.92
C ALA A 83 10.73 7.27 -11.42
N LEU A 84 11.93 7.47 -11.95
CA LEU A 84 12.82 6.39 -12.39
C LEU A 84 13.31 5.54 -11.21
N ASN A 85 13.64 6.16 -10.07
CA ASN A 85 14.07 5.44 -8.87
C ASN A 85 12.91 4.61 -8.28
N ASP A 86 11.73 5.20 -8.18
CA ASP A 86 10.53 4.55 -7.62
C ASP A 86 10.03 3.42 -8.52
N SER A 87 10.38 3.47 -9.81
CA SER A 87 10.07 2.39 -10.76
C SER A 87 10.73 1.06 -10.41
N GLN A 88 11.81 1.07 -9.62
CA GLN A 88 12.60 -0.11 -9.21
C GLN A 88 13.30 -0.86 -10.36
N TYR A 89 13.32 -0.32 -11.58
CA TYR A 89 14.06 -0.92 -12.69
C TYR A 89 15.56 -0.65 -12.63
N PHE A 90 15.96 0.48 -12.04
CA PHE A 90 17.34 0.98 -12.07
C PHE A 90 17.98 1.01 -10.68
N SER A 91 19.27 0.71 -10.62
CA SER A 91 20.10 0.81 -9.41
C SER A 91 20.86 2.12 -9.32
N ASP A 92 21.20 2.70 -10.47
CA ASP A 92 21.86 4.00 -10.58
C ASP A 92 21.24 4.82 -11.70
N ILE A 93 21.04 6.12 -11.44
CA ILE A 93 20.40 7.05 -12.35
C ILE A 93 21.18 8.36 -12.33
N SER A 94 21.81 8.68 -13.44
CA SER A 94 22.50 9.94 -13.69
C SER A 94 21.72 10.77 -14.70
N ILE A 95 21.28 11.96 -14.31
CA ILE A 95 20.63 12.94 -15.19
C ILE A 95 21.55 14.17 -15.24
N ALA A 96 22.17 14.42 -16.38
CA ALA A 96 23.16 15.46 -16.57
C ALA A 96 22.70 16.49 -17.63
N PRO A 97 22.26 17.69 -17.22
CA PRO A 97 22.03 18.79 -18.16
C PRO A 97 23.37 19.29 -18.69
N ARG A 98 23.54 19.32 -20.01
CA ARG A 98 24.76 19.83 -20.69
C ARG A 98 24.68 21.33 -20.87
N ILE A 99 24.80 22.09 -19.81
CA ILE A 99 24.68 23.55 -19.82
C ILE A 99 25.75 24.20 -20.75
N THR A 100 26.97 23.65 -20.75
CA THR A 100 28.09 24.16 -21.59
C THR A 100 27.95 23.81 -23.07
N ALA A 101 27.18 22.79 -23.41
CA ALA A 101 26.93 22.34 -24.79
C ALA A 101 25.54 22.74 -25.30
N ARG A 102 24.95 23.80 -24.72
CA ARG A 102 23.63 24.31 -25.10
C ARG A 102 23.66 24.91 -26.53
N GLU A 103 22.60 24.72 -27.27
CA GLU A 103 22.36 25.30 -28.58
C GLU A 103 21.36 26.46 -28.42
N GLY A 104 21.91 27.70 -28.36
CA GLY A 104 21.12 28.87 -28.03
C GLY A 104 20.54 28.78 -26.61
N SER A 105 19.22 28.74 -26.50
CA SER A 105 18.52 28.56 -25.21
C SER A 105 18.20 27.11 -24.88
N HIS A 106 18.52 26.11 -25.74
CA HIS A 106 18.18 24.71 -25.55
C HIS A 106 19.31 23.97 -24.85
N VAL A 107 18.98 23.31 -23.72
CA VAL A 107 19.92 22.55 -22.89
C VAL A 107 19.70 21.05 -23.14
N PRO A 108 20.65 20.35 -23.80
CA PRO A 108 20.56 18.91 -23.97
C PRO A 108 20.65 18.20 -22.63
N ILE A 109 19.91 17.10 -22.49
CA ILE A 109 19.87 16.30 -21.27
C ILE A 109 20.37 14.88 -21.55
N ASP A 110 21.44 14.48 -20.89
CA ASP A 110 21.92 13.10 -20.95
C ASP A 110 21.40 12.32 -19.73
N ILE A 111 20.76 11.18 -19.99
CA ILE A 111 20.23 10.29 -18.98
C ILE A 111 20.93 8.94 -19.11
N ALA A 112 21.74 8.59 -18.13
CA ALA A 112 22.42 7.30 -18.06
C ALA A 112 21.87 6.49 -16.87
N MET A 113 21.57 5.23 -17.12
CA MET A 113 20.94 4.34 -16.13
C MET A 113 21.61 2.96 -16.14
N THR A 114 21.74 2.40 -14.93
CA THR A 114 22.16 1.01 -14.74
C THR A 114 20.97 0.19 -14.28
N SER A 115 20.62 -0.86 -15.00
CA SER A 115 19.50 -1.73 -14.63
C SER A 115 19.82 -2.52 -13.35
N ARG A 116 18.83 -2.69 -12.49
CA ARG A 116 18.90 -3.61 -11.33
C ARG A 116 19.00 -5.06 -11.82
N PRO A 117 19.45 -5.99 -10.97
CA PRO A 117 19.35 -7.41 -11.26
C PRO A 117 17.94 -7.79 -11.68
N ARG A 118 17.83 -8.53 -12.78
CA ARG A 118 16.54 -8.88 -13.37
C ARG A 118 15.70 -9.73 -12.44
N ARG A 119 16.31 -10.72 -11.79
CA ARG A 119 15.63 -11.70 -10.95
C ARG A 119 15.97 -11.48 -9.49
N VAL A 120 14.93 -11.53 -8.66
CA VAL A 120 15.03 -11.46 -7.20
C VAL A 120 14.37 -12.68 -6.62
N TYR A 121 15.01 -13.26 -5.62
CA TYR A 121 14.49 -14.36 -4.82
C TYR A 121 14.57 -13.93 -3.35
N GLU A 122 13.44 -13.99 -2.66
CA GLU A 122 13.39 -13.71 -1.24
C GLU A 122 12.77 -14.90 -0.51
N TYR A 123 13.35 -15.26 0.63
CA TYR A 123 12.84 -16.30 1.49
C TYR A 123 12.59 -15.73 2.87
N GLY A 124 11.46 -16.08 3.46
CA GLY A 124 11.07 -15.62 4.78
C GLY A 124 10.67 -16.79 5.68
N ALA A 125 10.93 -16.60 6.95
CA ALA A 125 10.39 -17.44 8.01
C ALA A 125 9.86 -16.54 9.12
N GLY A 126 8.73 -16.91 9.72
CA GLY A 126 8.08 -16.13 10.75
C GLY A 126 7.15 -16.98 11.59
N ILE A 127 6.60 -16.38 12.63
CA ILE A 127 5.58 -16.98 13.47
C ILE A 127 4.57 -15.92 13.86
N THR A 128 3.29 -16.29 13.82
CA THR A 128 2.19 -15.50 14.37
C THR A 128 1.34 -16.39 15.24
N THR A 129 0.58 -15.85 16.16
CA THR A 129 -0.32 -16.63 16.99
C THR A 129 -1.57 -17.07 16.23
N ASP A 130 -1.95 -16.34 15.18
CA ASP A 130 -3.12 -16.66 14.35
C ASP A 130 -2.88 -17.86 13.42
N THR A 131 -1.73 -17.90 12.75
CA THR A 131 -1.47 -18.92 11.71
C THR A 131 -0.33 -19.89 12.04
N GLY A 132 0.33 -19.67 13.19
CA GLY A 132 1.49 -20.47 13.61
C GLY A 132 2.78 -20.16 12.87
N PRO A 133 3.74 -21.09 12.84
CA PRO A 133 4.97 -20.93 12.10
C PRO A 133 4.68 -20.87 10.58
N ARG A 134 5.38 -19.97 9.90
CA ARG A 134 5.20 -19.70 8.47
C ARG A 134 6.53 -19.64 7.76
N ILE A 135 6.59 -20.24 6.59
CA ILE A 135 7.66 -20.04 5.62
C ILE A 135 7.09 -19.39 4.36
N SER A 136 7.86 -18.53 3.73
CA SER A 136 7.43 -17.83 2.52
C SER A 136 8.56 -17.77 1.50
N GLY A 137 8.18 -17.71 0.24
CA GLY A 137 9.07 -17.49 -0.88
C GLY A 137 8.49 -16.42 -1.80
N TYR A 138 9.35 -15.58 -2.34
CA TYR A 138 8.99 -14.57 -3.32
C TYR A 138 9.98 -14.60 -4.48
N TYR A 139 9.46 -14.49 -5.68
CA TYR A 139 10.21 -14.39 -6.93
C TYR A 139 9.74 -13.17 -7.71
N GLU A 140 10.68 -12.38 -8.21
CA GLU A 140 10.40 -11.26 -9.11
C GLU A 140 11.28 -11.35 -10.37
N ASP A 141 10.68 -11.27 -11.55
CA ASP A 141 11.33 -10.95 -12.83
C ASP A 141 10.98 -9.50 -13.17
N ARG A 142 11.87 -8.56 -12.81
CA ARG A 142 11.63 -7.10 -12.86
C ARG A 142 11.35 -6.54 -14.24
N TYR A 143 11.90 -7.16 -15.27
CA TYR A 143 11.68 -6.78 -16.66
C TYR A 143 11.73 -8.02 -17.55
N ARG A 144 10.56 -8.63 -17.71
CA ARG A 144 10.38 -9.82 -18.54
C ARG A 144 10.72 -9.58 -20.01
N ASN A 145 10.49 -8.35 -20.46
CA ASN A 145 10.74 -7.88 -21.81
C ASN A 145 11.24 -6.41 -21.81
N PRO A 146 11.71 -5.88 -22.97
CA PRO A 146 12.17 -4.49 -23.08
C PRO A 146 11.10 -3.43 -22.79
N SER A 147 9.82 -3.79 -22.77
CA SER A 147 8.70 -2.89 -22.42
C SER A 147 8.41 -2.84 -20.92
N GLY A 148 9.27 -3.42 -20.07
CA GLY A 148 9.19 -3.31 -18.62
C GLY A 148 8.09 -4.16 -17.97
N HIS A 149 7.56 -5.20 -18.64
CA HIS A 149 6.62 -6.10 -17.98
C HIS A 149 7.29 -6.86 -16.84
N ARG A 150 6.55 -7.09 -15.75
CA ARG A 150 7.03 -7.81 -14.56
C ARG A 150 6.26 -9.09 -14.35
N LEU A 151 6.94 -10.08 -13.81
CA LEU A 151 6.33 -11.30 -13.31
C LEU A 151 6.73 -11.47 -11.86
N ASN A 152 5.75 -11.56 -10.98
CA ASN A 152 5.95 -11.86 -9.57
C ASN A 152 5.29 -13.20 -9.26
N ALA A 153 5.88 -13.96 -8.36
CA ALA A 153 5.25 -15.14 -7.78
C ALA A 153 5.58 -15.19 -6.28
N SER A 154 4.60 -15.57 -5.47
CA SER A 154 4.77 -15.71 -4.04
C SER A 154 4.10 -16.95 -3.52
N THR A 155 4.66 -17.53 -2.46
CA THR A 155 4.08 -18.65 -1.74
C THR A 155 4.20 -18.41 -0.24
N SER A 156 3.20 -18.83 0.50
CA SER A 156 3.20 -18.82 1.96
C SER A 156 2.61 -20.13 2.47
N LEU A 157 3.31 -20.75 3.40
CA LEU A 157 2.94 -22.04 3.97
C LEU A 157 2.94 -21.95 5.49
N SER A 158 1.78 -22.17 6.10
CA SER A 158 1.60 -22.32 7.54
C SER A 158 0.62 -23.47 7.84
N PRO A 159 0.46 -23.90 9.09
CA PRO A 159 -0.54 -24.91 9.46
C PRO A 159 -1.98 -24.53 9.10
N ILE A 160 -2.33 -23.25 9.25
CA ILE A 160 -3.69 -22.74 9.04
C ILE A 160 -3.92 -22.28 7.60
N GLN A 161 -2.89 -21.70 6.96
CA GLN A 161 -3.06 -21.10 5.64
C GLN A 161 -1.91 -21.46 4.72
N ARG A 162 -2.24 -21.83 3.49
CA ARG A 162 -1.29 -22.06 2.40
C ARG A 162 -1.72 -21.26 1.19
N SER A 163 -0.77 -20.60 0.52
CA SER A 163 -1.08 -19.84 -0.68
C SER A 163 0.02 -19.92 -1.74
N LEU A 164 -0.39 -19.78 -2.98
CA LEU A 164 0.46 -19.59 -4.13
C LEU A 164 -0.19 -18.52 -5.01
N ASP A 165 0.54 -17.47 -5.32
CA ASP A 165 0.07 -16.36 -6.13
C ASP A 165 1.08 -16.03 -7.22
N ALA A 166 0.58 -15.61 -8.38
CA ALA A 166 1.38 -15.10 -9.48
C ALA A 166 0.71 -13.89 -10.11
N ASP A 167 1.53 -12.85 -10.38
CA ASP A 167 1.08 -11.60 -11.02
C ASP A 167 1.91 -11.32 -12.26
N TYR A 168 1.26 -10.95 -13.34
CA TYR A 168 1.88 -10.37 -14.52
C TYR A 168 1.44 -8.91 -14.65
N LEU A 169 2.39 -7.98 -14.50
CA LEU A 169 2.14 -6.55 -14.52
C LEU A 169 2.64 -5.96 -15.83
N ILE A 170 1.78 -5.20 -16.49
CA ILE A 170 2.01 -4.51 -17.76
C ILE A 170 1.95 -3.01 -17.49
N PRO A 171 3.09 -2.28 -17.49
CA PRO A 171 3.10 -0.83 -17.40
C PRO A 171 2.43 -0.22 -18.64
N LEU A 172 1.57 0.79 -18.43
CA LEU A 172 0.88 1.49 -19.51
C LEU A 172 1.60 2.78 -19.90
N GLU A 173 0.89 3.77 -20.44
CA GLU A 173 1.49 5.02 -20.97
C GLU A 173 2.31 5.76 -19.90
N ASN A 174 1.80 5.83 -18.67
CA ASN A 174 2.55 6.38 -17.55
C ASN A 174 2.91 5.24 -16.57
N PRO A 175 4.12 4.65 -16.68
CA PRO A 175 4.50 3.46 -15.90
C PRO A 175 4.50 3.66 -14.38
N THR A 176 4.60 4.91 -13.89
CA THR A 176 4.55 5.24 -12.47
C THR A 176 3.13 5.33 -11.93
N MET A 177 2.17 5.64 -12.80
CA MET A 177 0.79 5.91 -12.41
C MET A 177 -0.19 4.86 -12.89
N GLU A 178 0.13 4.12 -13.98
CA GLU A 178 -0.84 3.25 -14.64
C GLU A 178 -0.26 1.88 -14.94
N ASN A 179 -1.04 0.86 -14.63
CA ASN A 179 -0.70 -0.52 -15.00
C ASN A 179 -1.94 -1.39 -15.18
N LEU A 180 -1.77 -2.40 -16.02
CA LEU A 180 -2.68 -3.55 -16.11
C LEU A 180 -2.03 -4.73 -15.42
N ARG A 181 -2.77 -5.42 -14.55
CA ARG A 181 -2.32 -6.60 -13.83
C ARG A 181 -3.21 -7.79 -14.18
N VAL A 182 -2.59 -8.91 -14.49
CA VAL A 182 -3.26 -10.20 -14.60
C VAL A 182 -2.70 -11.09 -13.49
N SER A 183 -3.57 -11.66 -12.66
CA SER A 183 -3.16 -12.47 -11.51
C SER A 183 -3.82 -13.84 -11.56
N ALA A 184 -3.12 -14.83 -11.03
CA ALA A 184 -3.67 -16.14 -10.70
C ALA A 184 -3.20 -16.53 -9.31
N GLY A 185 -4.07 -17.19 -8.54
CA GLY A 185 -3.73 -17.56 -7.16
C GLY A 185 -4.55 -18.76 -6.69
N TRP A 186 -3.98 -19.42 -5.71
CA TRP A 186 -4.61 -20.48 -4.95
C TRP A 186 -4.38 -20.22 -3.47
N ILE A 187 -5.42 -20.41 -2.67
CA ILE A 187 -5.35 -20.31 -1.22
C ILE A 187 -6.15 -21.44 -0.59
N GLU A 188 -5.58 -22.07 0.42
CA GLU A 188 -6.22 -23.03 1.29
C GLU A 188 -6.16 -22.52 2.72
N GLU A 189 -7.26 -22.57 3.43
CA GLU A 189 -7.37 -22.07 4.81
C GLU A 189 -8.19 -23.06 5.63
N ASN A 190 -7.58 -23.56 6.71
CA ASN A 190 -8.18 -24.50 7.64
C ASN A 190 -8.17 -23.88 9.03
N THR A 191 -9.34 -23.46 9.47
CA THR A 191 -9.56 -22.84 10.80
C THR A 191 -10.44 -23.73 11.67
N ASP A 192 -10.59 -23.38 12.92
CA ASP A 192 -11.56 -24.06 13.80
C ASP A 192 -13.03 -23.79 13.40
N THR A 193 -13.26 -22.79 12.54
CA THR A 193 -14.60 -22.34 12.11
C THR A 193 -14.98 -22.89 10.75
N PHE A 194 -14.02 -23.01 9.82
CA PHE A 194 -14.26 -23.47 8.45
C PHE A 194 -13.00 -24.01 7.79
N ASP A 195 -13.19 -24.84 6.77
CA ASP A 195 -12.20 -25.21 5.77
C ASP A 195 -12.55 -24.56 4.44
N SER A 196 -11.55 -24.02 3.73
CA SER A 196 -11.76 -23.35 2.43
C SER A 196 -10.59 -23.56 1.51
N ARG A 197 -10.89 -23.78 0.23
CA ARG A 197 -9.94 -23.79 -0.88
C ARG A 197 -10.46 -22.94 -2.01
N SER A 198 -9.67 -21.94 -2.41
CA SER A 198 -10.05 -20.98 -3.45
C SER A 198 -9.02 -20.95 -4.56
N TYR A 199 -9.48 -21.04 -5.80
CA TYR A 199 -8.73 -20.71 -7.00
C TYR A 199 -9.23 -19.37 -7.53
N ARG A 200 -8.32 -18.47 -7.85
CA ARG A 200 -8.70 -17.13 -8.31
C ARG A 200 -7.87 -16.70 -9.50
N THR A 201 -8.51 -16.03 -10.44
CA THR A 201 -7.86 -15.29 -11.51
C THR A 201 -8.44 -13.90 -11.54
N SER A 202 -7.62 -12.91 -11.86
CA SER A 202 -8.10 -11.53 -11.94
C SER A 202 -7.42 -10.75 -13.06
N ILE A 203 -8.13 -9.76 -13.55
CA ILE A 203 -7.59 -8.68 -14.36
C ILE A 203 -7.92 -7.37 -13.68
N ALA A 204 -6.94 -6.48 -13.54
CA ALA A 204 -7.11 -5.21 -12.87
C ALA A 204 -6.38 -4.08 -13.61
N TYR A 205 -7.09 -3.01 -13.92
CA TYR A 205 -6.52 -1.74 -14.35
C TYR A 205 -6.39 -0.83 -13.13
N THR A 206 -5.16 -0.40 -12.86
CA THR A 206 -4.86 0.48 -11.71
C THR A 206 -4.26 1.78 -12.20
N PHE A 207 -4.73 2.89 -11.66
CA PHE A 207 -4.10 4.18 -11.87
C PHE A 207 -4.06 5.03 -10.60
N VAL A 208 -3.08 5.93 -10.51
CA VAL A 208 -2.91 6.91 -9.44
C VAL A 208 -3.25 8.28 -9.97
N ASN A 209 -4.19 8.97 -9.35
CA ASN A 209 -4.56 10.32 -9.77
C ASN A 209 -3.60 11.37 -9.18
N ARG A 210 -3.74 12.64 -9.63
CA ARG A 210 -2.88 13.76 -9.19
C ARG A 210 -2.89 14.03 -7.67
N SER A 211 -3.92 13.55 -6.95
CA SER A 211 -4.04 13.67 -5.50
C SER A 211 -3.52 12.43 -4.76
N ASN A 212 -2.75 11.56 -5.45
CA ASN A 212 -2.18 10.31 -4.95
C ASN A 212 -3.23 9.30 -4.44
N TRP A 213 -4.45 9.31 -5.00
CA TRP A 213 -5.40 8.23 -4.82
C TRP A 213 -5.14 7.15 -5.85
N ARG A 214 -4.87 5.94 -5.39
CA ARG A 214 -4.80 4.74 -6.22
C ARG A 214 -6.20 4.20 -6.41
N GLN A 215 -6.62 4.07 -7.66
CA GLN A 215 -7.91 3.50 -8.05
C GLN A 215 -7.65 2.24 -8.85
N SER A 216 -8.42 1.19 -8.57
CA SER A 216 -8.28 -0.09 -9.28
C SER A 216 -9.65 -0.60 -9.70
N TYR A 217 -9.85 -0.74 -10.99
CA TYR A 217 -11.01 -1.42 -11.59
C TYR A 217 -10.59 -2.85 -11.86
N PHE A 218 -11.34 -3.80 -11.35
CA PHE A 218 -10.96 -5.21 -11.46
C PHE A 218 -12.16 -6.10 -11.76
N THR A 219 -11.85 -7.27 -12.29
CA THR A 219 -12.77 -8.40 -12.36
C THR A 219 -12.03 -9.63 -11.88
N ASN A 220 -12.57 -10.29 -10.87
CA ASN A 220 -12.05 -11.52 -10.31
C ASN A 220 -12.98 -12.67 -10.66
N TYR A 221 -12.45 -13.75 -11.22
CA TYR A 221 -13.11 -15.05 -11.22
C TYR A 221 -12.60 -15.88 -10.06
N ARG A 222 -13.50 -16.50 -9.32
CA ARG A 222 -13.19 -17.37 -8.19
C ARG A 222 -13.96 -18.68 -8.31
N HIS A 223 -13.26 -19.75 -8.00
CA HIS A 223 -13.85 -21.05 -7.71
C HIS A 223 -13.49 -21.39 -6.27
N ASP A 224 -14.50 -21.49 -5.41
CA ASP A 224 -14.36 -21.73 -3.98
C ASP A 224 -14.98 -23.09 -3.63
N GLU A 225 -14.22 -23.96 -2.95
CA GLU A 225 -14.69 -25.14 -2.26
C GLU A 225 -14.61 -24.84 -0.76
N PHE A 226 -15.68 -24.97 -0.02
CA PHE A 226 -15.66 -24.63 1.42
C PHE A 226 -16.56 -25.54 2.23
N GLU A 227 -16.24 -25.68 3.51
CA GLU A 227 -16.99 -26.44 4.48
C GLU A 227 -17.18 -25.62 5.75
N VAL A 228 -18.42 -25.38 6.14
CA VAL A 228 -18.80 -24.67 7.37
C VAL A 228 -19.80 -25.54 8.11
N ASN A 229 -19.55 -25.80 9.39
CA ASN A 229 -20.42 -26.62 10.22
C ASN A 229 -20.74 -28.01 9.64
N GLY A 230 -19.79 -28.61 8.90
CA GLY A 230 -19.96 -29.93 8.25
C GLY A 230 -20.75 -29.90 6.95
N ILE A 231 -21.16 -28.74 6.47
CA ILE A 231 -21.83 -28.56 5.18
C ILE A 231 -20.78 -28.14 4.16
N ARG A 232 -20.58 -28.97 3.13
CA ARG A 232 -19.63 -28.71 2.04
C ARG A 232 -20.36 -28.18 0.82
N GLU A 233 -19.85 -27.07 0.31
CA GLU A 233 -20.39 -26.37 -0.87
C GLU A 233 -19.28 -25.95 -1.83
N THR A 234 -19.68 -25.63 -3.03
CA THR A 234 -18.82 -25.05 -4.07
C THR A 234 -19.49 -23.82 -4.68
N SER A 235 -18.69 -22.82 -5.02
CA SER A 235 -19.21 -21.59 -5.61
C SER A 235 -18.29 -21.08 -6.71
N ASP A 236 -18.88 -20.66 -7.82
CA ASP A 236 -18.21 -20.00 -8.94
C ASP A 236 -18.69 -18.56 -9.02
N LEU A 237 -17.79 -17.61 -8.90
CA LEU A 237 -18.14 -16.19 -8.83
C LEU A 237 -17.31 -15.37 -9.83
N LEU A 238 -17.99 -14.61 -10.70
CA LEU A 238 -17.38 -13.51 -11.44
C LEU A 238 -17.69 -12.20 -10.73
N ILE A 239 -16.66 -11.54 -10.19
CA ILE A 239 -16.79 -10.42 -9.26
C ILE A 239 -16.12 -9.18 -9.84
N PRO A 240 -16.82 -8.35 -10.64
CA PRO A 240 -16.36 -7.01 -10.94
C PRO A 240 -16.33 -6.14 -9.67
N GLY A 241 -15.43 -5.15 -9.68
CA GLY A 241 -15.33 -4.21 -8.56
C GLY A 241 -14.43 -3.02 -8.83
N LEU A 242 -14.50 -2.09 -7.91
CA LEU A 242 -13.69 -0.89 -7.83
C LEU A 242 -13.11 -0.78 -6.42
N SER A 243 -11.83 -0.46 -6.30
CA SER A 243 -11.23 -0.06 -5.03
C SER A 243 -10.48 1.26 -5.16
N ILE A 244 -10.47 2.02 -4.07
CA ILE A 244 -9.69 3.24 -3.92
C ILE A 244 -8.85 3.14 -2.66
N THR A 245 -7.58 3.54 -2.77
CA THR A 245 -6.65 3.52 -1.64
C THR A 245 -5.84 4.80 -1.62
N LYS A 246 -5.62 5.34 -0.42
CA LYS A 246 -4.61 6.37 -0.22
C LYS A 246 -3.88 6.10 1.08
N THR A 247 -2.55 6.18 1.01
CA THR A 247 -1.66 6.13 2.17
C THR A 247 -0.82 7.39 2.17
N GLN A 248 -0.74 8.04 3.32
CA GLN A 248 0.15 9.16 3.56
C GLN A 248 0.90 8.90 4.86
N SER A 249 2.23 8.93 4.82
CA SER A 249 3.07 8.53 5.94
C SER A 249 4.40 9.27 5.89
N ASP A 250 4.94 9.58 7.06
CA ASP A 250 6.29 10.13 7.22
C ASP A 250 7.39 9.06 7.18
N SER A 251 7.02 7.78 7.32
CA SER A 251 7.94 6.64 7.24
C SER A 251 7.22 5.41 6.69
N ALA A 252 7.92 4.60 5.90
CA ALA A 252 7.36 3.37 5.32
C ALA A 252 7.26 2.20 6.33
N LEU A 253 8.16 2.14 7.33
CA LEU A 253 8.23 1.00 8.26
C LEU A 253 7.63 1.33 9.63
N VAL A 254 7.97 2.49 10.17
CA VAL A 254 7.54 2.92 11.52
C VAL A 254 7.10 4.38 11.45
N PRO A 255 5.90 4.65 10.97
CA PRO A 255 5.38 6.00 10.90
C PRO A 255 5.10 6.56 12.30
N ASN A 256 5.48 7.81 12.50
CA ASN A 256 5.04 8.60 13.66
C ASN A 256 3.76 9.37 13.36
N ASN A 257 3.59 9.76 12.12
CA ASN A 257 2.41 10.45 11.64
C ASN A 257 2.02 9.90 10.25
N GLY A 258 0.78 9.52 10.10
CA GLY A 258 0.28 9.02 8.84
C GLY A 258 -1.14 8.47 8.92
N TRP A 259 -1.69 8.18 7.76
CA TRP A 259 -3.00 7.54 7.65
C TRP A 259 -3.10 6.73 6.37
N GLN A 260 -3.95 5.72 6.41
CA GLN A 260 -4.35 4.92 5.27
C GLN A 260 -5.87 4.81 5.25
N LEU A 261 -6.44 4.92 4.07
CA LEU A 261 -7.85 4.65 3.81
C LEU A 261 -7.96 3.74 2.59
N PHE A 262 -8.75 2.70 2.74
CA PHE A 262 -9.15 1.79 1.67
C PHE A 262 -10.67 1.70 1.62
N ALA A 263 -11.24 1.84 0.43
CA ALA A 263 -12.64 1.59 0.18
C ALA A 263 -12.80 0.73 -1.08
N GLN A 264 -13.76 -0.19 -1.03
CA GLN A 264 -14.04 -1.12 -2.13
C GLN A 264 -15.53 -1.35 -2.28
N VAL A 265 -15.99 -1.39 -3.51
CA VAL A 265 -17.27 -1.95 -3.91
C VAL A 265 -17.03 -3.09 -4.88
N ARG A 266 -17.66 -4.24 -4.63
CA ARG A 266 -17.59 -5.40 -5.51
C ARG A 266 -18.91 -6.19 -5.46
N GLY A 267 -19.20 -6.95 -6.49
CA GLY A 267 -20.41 -7.75 -6.49
C GLY A 267 -20.41 -8.81 -7.58
N ALA A 268 -21.36 -9.71 -7.50
CA ALA A 268 -21.59 -10.76 -8.49
C ALA A 268 -23.09 -10.88 -8.76
N SER A 269 -23.46 -11.47 -9.88
CA SER A 269 -24.85 -11.71 -10.23
C SER A 269 -24.99 -13.02 -10.98
N THR A 270 -25.99 -13.79 -10.63
CA THR A 270 -26.36 -15.02 -11.34
C THR A 270 -26.66 -14.79 -12.83
N ALA A 271 -27.02 -13.58 -13.21
CA ALA A 271 -27.15 -13.17 -14.63
C ALA A 271 -25.78 -13.05 -15.35
N LEU A 272 -24.65 -13.02 -14.63
CA LEU A 272 -23.29 -12.79 -15.14
C LEU A 272 -22.34 -13.93 -14.70
N PHE A 273 -22.71 -15.17 -14.94
CA PHE A 273 -21.87 -16.35 -14.66
C PHE A 273 -21.41 -16.49 -13.21
N ALA A 274 -22.26 -16.16 -12.24
CA ALA A 274 -22.00 -16.37 -10.85
C ALA A 274 -23.03 -17.32 -10.24
N SER A 275 -22.63 -18.16 -9.28
CA SER A 275 -23.54 -19.02 -8.52
C SER A 275 -24.53 -18.21 -7.70
N GLU A 276 -24.06 -17.05 -7.18
CA GLU A 276 -24.82 -16.23 -6.25
C GLU A 276 -24.82 -14.75 -6.65
N THR A 277 -25.86 -14.03 -6.22
CA THR A 277 -25.96 -12.58 -6.40
C THR A 277 -25.67 -11.86 -5.09
N PHE A 278 -24.70 -10.93 -5.11
CA PHE A 278 -24.41 -10.07 -3.97
C PHE A 278 -23.80 -8.72 -4.40
N LEU A 279 -23.90 -7.74 -3.51
CA LEU A 279 -23.14 -6.48 -3.54
C LEU A 279 -22.43 -6.32 -2.20
N GLN A 280 -21.13 -6.09 -2.20
CA GLN A 280 -20.33 -5.93 -0.99
C GLN A 280 -19.58 -4.61 -0.98
N LEU A 281 -19.65 -3.93 0.17
CA LEU A 281 -18.94 -2.70 0.45
C LEU A 281 -17.94 -2.95 1.58
N ASN A 282 -16.71 -2.48 1.43
CA ASN A 282 -15.66 -2.53 2.44
C ASN A 282 -15.05 -1.15 2.63
N LEU A 283 -14.77 -0.78 3.88
CA LEU A 283 -14.10 0.45 4.25
C LEU A 283 -13.15 0.18 5.42
N ASN A 284 -11.86 0.36 5.21
CA ASN A 284 -10.83 0.16 6.23
C ASN A 284 -10.01 1.43 6.38
N GLY A 285 -9.69 1.79 7.60
CA GLY A 285 -8.85 2.95 7.88
C GLY A 285 -7.92 2.74 9.05
N LYS A 286 -6.78 3.39 8.97
CA LYS A 286 -5.80 3.45 10.04
C LYS A 286 -5.24 4.86 10.13
N TRP A 287 -5.11 5.36 11.34
CA TRP A 287 -4.56 6.68 11.62
C TRP A 287 -3.53 6.57 12.73
N ILE A 288 -2.38 7.21 12.52
CA ILE A 288 -1.27 7.28 13.47
C ILE A 288 -0.95 8.76 13.67
N THR A 289 -0.86 9.21 14.93
CA THR A 289 -0.50 10.57 15.25
C THR A 289 0.44 10.60 16.47
N PRO A 290 1.41 11.53 16.53
CA PRO A 290 2.30 11.66 17.67
C PRO A 290 1.53 11.97 18.96
N LEU A 291 1.93 11.35 20.07
CA LEU A 291 1.39 11.58 21.41
C LEU A 291 2.55 11.66 22.42
N GLY A 292 3.06 12.86 22.66
CA GLY A 292 4.21 13.05 23.55
C GLY A 292 5.46 12.31 23.06
N ARG A 293 5.95 11.32 23.85
CA ARG A 293 7.07 10.44 23.46
C ARG A 293 6.63 9.15 22.79
N GLY A 294 5.39 9.06 22.37
CA GLY A 294 4.81 7.90 21.75
C GLY A 294 3.87 8.26 20.62
N ARG A 295 2.96 7.33 20.30
CA ARG A 295 1.99 7.44 19.21
C ARG A 295 0.62 7.02 19.69
N PHE A 296 -0.39 7.69 19.18
CA PHE A 296 -1.77 7.20 19.21
C PHE A 296 -2.09 6.57 17.87
N ILE A 297 -2.59 5.35 17.89
CA ILE A 297 -2.92 4.54 16.72
C ILE A 297 -4.40 4.19 16.81
N SER A 298 -5.16 4.54 15.79
CA SER A 298 -6.55 4.11 15.64
C SER A 298 -6.73 3.33 14.36
N ARG A 299 -7.57 2.29 14.40
CA ARG A 299 -7.92 1.45 13.27
C ARG A 299 -9.40 1.16 13.28
N PHE A 300 -10.00 1.11 12.10
CA PHE A 300 -11.37 0.63 11.93
C PHE A 300 -11.50 -0.22 10.68
N GLU A 301 -12.46 -1.13 10.71
CA GLU A 301 -12.81 -2.00 9.62
C GLU A 301 -14.33 -2.16 9.57
N LEU A 302 -14.93 -1.75 8.45
CA LEU A 302 -16.36 -1.79 8.22
C LEU A 302 -16.63 -2.55 6.93
N GLY A 303 -17.62 -3.41 6.95
CA GLY A 303 -18.04 -4.16 5.79
C GLY A 303 -19.52 -4.47 5.80
N THR A 304 -20.13 -4.57 4.63
CA THR A 304 -21.49 -5.08 4.50
C THR A 304 -21.71 -5.75 3.16
N THR A 305 -22.47 -6.84 3.17
CA THR A 305 -22.84 -7.65 2.01
C THR A 305 -24.37 -7.66 1.90
N PHE A 306 -24.86 -7.17 0.79
CA PHE A 306 -26.26 -7.26 0.41
C PHE A 306 -26.43 -8.55 -0.42
N ALA A 307 -27.08 -9.55 0.15
CA ALA A 307 -27.37 -10.83 -0.48
C ALA A 307 -28.63 -11.42 0.14
N ASP A 308 -29.31 -12.28 -0.58
CA ASP A 308 -30.51 -12.97 -0.08
C ASP A 308 -30.14 -13.92 1.10
N SER A 309 -29.14 -14.78 0.87
CA SER A 309 -28.60 -15.69 1.88
C SER A 309 -27.09 -15.49 2.01
N ILE A 310 -26.57 -15.42 3.24
CA ILE A 310 -25.13 -15.38 3.49
C ILE A 310 -24.53 -16.78 3.52
N ALA A 311 -25.31 -17.78 3.91
CA ALA A 311 -24.86 -19.17 4.02
C ALA A 311 -24.48 -19.77 2.65
N GLU A 312 -25.08 -19.31 1.56
CA GLU A 312 -24.79 -19.75 0.21
C GLU A 312 -23.55 -19.08 -0.39
N LEU A 313 -23.07 -17.99 0.24
CA LEU A 313 -21.85 -17.33 -0.19
C LEU A 313 -20.62 -18.05 0.37
N PRO A 314 -19.53 -18.18 -0.40
CA PRO A 314 -18.31 -18.77 0.10
C PRO A 314 -17.73 -17.96 1.27
N VAL A 315 -17.03 -18.62 2.19
CA VAL A 315 -16.41 -18.00 3.37
C VAL A 315 -15.48 -16.84 3.04
N SER A 316 -14.97 -16.79 1.83
CA SER A 316 -14.15 -15.69 1.30
C SER A 316 -14.92 -14.38 1.06
N ILE A 317 -16.25 -14.43 1.04
CA ILE A 317 -17.16 -13.28 0.92
C ILE A 317 -17.80 -12.96 2.27
N GLN A 318 -17.97 -13.95 3.12
CA GLN A 318 -18.51 -13.79 4.48
C GLN A 318 -17.52 -13.05 5.38
N TYR A 319 -18.01 -12.39 6.42
CA TYR A 319 -17.20 -11.72 7.41
C TYR A 319 -17.02 -12.56 8.67
N PHE A 320 -15.76 -12.62 9.10
CA PHE A 320 -15.34 -13.18 10.38
C PHE A 320 -14.37 -12.19 11.02
N THR A 321 -14.29 -12.18 12.35
CA THR A 321 -13.32 -11.36 13.08
C THR A 321 -12.72 -12.12 14.26
N GLY A 322 -11.78 -11.52 14.97
CA GLY A 322 -10.92 -12.13 15.99
C GLY A 322 -9.50 -12.38 15.46
N GLY A 323 -8.52 -12.36 16.36
CA GLY A 323 -7.10 -12.58 16.06
C GLY A 323 -6.24 -11.33 16.14
N ASP A 324 -4.95 -11.50 15.80
CA ASP A 324 -3.86 -10.51 15.96
C ASP A 324 -4.12 -9.18 15.24
N GLN A 325 -4.77 -9.24 14.08
CA GLN A 325 -5.02 -8.08 13.22
C GLN A 325 -6.44 -7.50 13.36
N SER A 326 -7.28 -8.09 14.21
CA SER A 326 -8.67 -7.70 14.37
C SER A 326 -8.97 -7.42 15.85
N ILE A 327 -9.61 -8.33 16.56
CA ILE A 327 -9.93 -8.22 18.00
C ILE A 327 -9.00 -9.16 18.75
N ARG A 328 -7.92 -8.61 19.32
CA ARG A 328 -6.97 -9.39 20.13
C ARG A 328 -7.65 -9.94 21.38
N GLY A 329 -7.22 -11.09 21.87
CA GLY A 329 -7.87 -11.82 22.98
C GLY A 329 -8.83 -12.90 22.50
N TYR A 330 -9.23 -12.89 21.22
CA TYR A 330 -10.05 -13.93 20.60
C TYR A 330 -9.23 -14.72 19.58
N ASP A 331 -9.62 -15.96 19.31
CA ASP A 331 -8.96 -16.78 18.28
C ASP A 331 -9.18 -16.20 16.88
N TYR A 332 -8.29 -16.57 15.97
CA TYR A 332 -8.35 -16.16 14.57
C TYR A 332 -9.68 -16.57 13.94
N LYS A 333 -10.43 -15.59 13.41
CA LYS A 333 -11.74 -15.78 12.75
C LYS A 333 -12.77 -16.56 13.60
N SER A 334 -12.71 -16.41 14.91
CA SER A 334 -13.60 -17.11 15.86
C SER A 334 -14.88 -16.35 16.21
N ILE A 335 -15.04 -15.14 15.68
CA ILE A 335 -16.22 -14.29 15.87
C ILE A 335 -16.94 -14.17 14.53
N GLY A 336 -18.23 -14.51 14.52
CA GLY A 336 -19.11 -14.47 13.36
C GLY A 336 -20.56 -14.53 13.78
N ALA A 337 -21.46 -14.38 12.82
CA ALA A 337 -22.88 -14.64 13.04
C ALA A 337 -23.07 -16.11 13.48
N ARG A 338 -24.18 -16.39 14.12
CA ARG A 338 -24.52 -17.74 14.54
C ARG A 338 -25.72 -18.26 13.76
N ASP A 339 -25.60 -19.48 13.30
CA ASP A 339 -26.71 -20.19 12.67
C ASP A 339 -27.83 -20.56 13.68
N SER A 340 -28.89 -21.19 13.22
CA SER A 340 -30.01 -21.62 14.05
C SER A 340 -29.62 -22.65 15.10
N GLY A 341 -28.52 -23.36 14.93
CA GLY A 341 -27.93 -24.32 15.88
C GLY A 341 -26.99 -23.67 16.90
N GLY A 342 -26.70 -22.35 16.76
CA GLY A 342 -25.77 -21.61 17.62
C GLY A 342 -24.30 -21.76 17.23
N LEU A 343 -24.00 -22.45 16.12
CA LEU A 343 -22.66 -22.59 15.57
C LEU A 343 -22.25 -21.34 14.84
N ILE A 344 -20.95 -21.00 14.86
CA ILE A 344 -20.42 -19.82 14.19
C ILE A 344 -20.49 -20.03 12.67
N SER A 345 -21.09 -19.06 12.01
CA SER A 345 -21.08 -18.87 10.57
C SER A 345 -20.58 -17.46 10.26
N GLY A 346 -20.24 -17.18 9.01
CA GLY A 346 -19.84 -15.82 8.64
C GLY A 346 -21.00 -14.84 8.64
N GLY A 347 -20.73 -13.59 8.96
CA GLY A 347 -21.73 -12.50 8.98
C GLY A 347 -21.86 -11.77 7.63
N LYS A 348 -23.02 -11.16 7.41
CA LYS A 348 -23.26 -10.20 6.29
C LYS A 348 -22.51 -8.90 6.50
N SER A 349 -22.28 -8.50 7.73
CA SER A 349 -21.67 -7.23 8.09
C SER A 349 -20.54 -7.39 9.09
N LEU A 350 -19.58 -6.47 9.05
CA LEU A 350 -18.43 -6.38 9.92
C LEU A 350 -18.33 -4.98 10.48
N ALA A 351 -18.07 -4.85 11.76
CA ALA A 351 -17.68 -3.60 12.39
C ALA A 351 -16.60 -3.86 13.43
N VAL A 352 -15.40 -3.36 13.22
CA VAL A 352 -14.25 -3.50 14.14
C VAL A 352 -13.62 -2.13 14.34
N ALA A 353 -13.23 -1.81 15.56
CA ALA A 353 -12.44 -0.64 15.91
C ALA A 353 -11.35 -1.01 16.92
N SER A 354 -10.22 -0.38 16.83
CA SER A 354 -9.06 -0.55 17.72
C SER A 354 -8.45 0.80 18.03
N LEU A 355 -8.15 1.01 19.31
CA LEU A 355 -7.39 2.17 19.79
C LEU A 355 -6.17 1.67 20.55
N GLU A 356 -5.01 2.21 20.23
CA GLU A 356 -3.75 1.85 20.85
C GLU A 356 -2.93 3.12 21.18
N VAL A 357 -2.32 3.13 22.32
CA VAL A 357 -1.28 4.10 22.69
C VAL A 357 0.03 3.34 22.83
N ASP A 358 1.01 3.74 22.07
CA ASP A 358 2.36 3.19 22.07
C ASP A 358 3.30 4.26 22.63
N PHE A 359 4.07 3.94 23.66
CA PHE A 359 4.93 4.86 24.38
C PHE A 359 6.40 4.40 24.31
N ALA A 360 7.28 5.24 23.76
CA ALA A 360 8.70 4.95 23.63
C ALA A 360 9.42 4.99 24.99
N ILE A 361 9.95 3.85 25.44
CA ILE A 361 10.88 3.77 26.57
C ILE A 361 12.29 4.08 26.11
N THR A 362 12.67 3.49 24.96
CA THR A 362 13.92 3.75 24.24
C THR A 362 13.61 3.94 22.76
N GLU A 363 14.61 4.25 21.94
CA GLU A 363 14.43 4.34 20.49
C GLU A 363 13.92 3.04 19.84
N LYS A 364 14.20 1.90 20.47
CA LYS A 364 13.84 0.57 19.91
C LYS A 364 12.75 -0.15 20.67
N TRP A 365 12.45 0.25 21.90
CA TRP A 365 11.49 -0.45 22.75
C TRP A 365 10.37 0.47 23.18
N HIS A 366 9.15 0.07 22.87
CA HIS A 366 7.94 0.78 23.26
C HIS A 366 7.04 -0.13 24.09
N LEU A 367 6.28 0.45 25.01
CA LEU A 367 5.14 -0.18 25.65
C LEU A 367 3.86 0.30 25.00
N ALA A 368 2.92 -0.61 24.80
CA ALA A 368 1.61 -0.30 24.26
C ALA A 368 0.50 -0.71 25.23
N ALA A 369 -0.58 0.05 25.20
CA ALA A 369 -1.86 -0.32 25.79
C ALA A 369 -2.94 -0.13 24.72
N PHE A 370 -3.90 -1.06 24.66
CA PHE A 370 -4.90 -1.03 23.62
C PHE A 370 -6.25 -1.55 24.08
N THR A 371 -7.27 -1.22 23.31
CA THR A 371 -8.60 -1.81 23.39
C THR A 371 -9.13 -2.05 21.97
N ASP A 372 -9.72 -3.22 21.78
CA ASP A 372 -10.35 -3.61 20.53
C ASP A 372 -11.83 -3.91 20.78
N ILE A 373 -12.67 -3.57 19.81
CA ILE A 373 -14.11 -3.80 19.86
C ILE A 373 -14.60 -4.16 18.45
N GLY A 374 -15.49 -5.12 18.33
CA GLY A 374 -16.12 -5.43 17.06
C GLY A 374 -16.98 -6.66 17.07
N ASP A 375 -17.62 -6.90 15.94
CA ASP A 375 -18.45 -8.05 15.68
C ASP A 375 -18.59 -8.31 14.18
N ALA A 376 -18.90 -9.55 13.80
CA ALA A 376 -19.38 -9.93 12.48
C ALA A 376 -20.79 -10.49 12.62
N PHE A 377 -21.76 -9.87 11.99
CA PHE A 377 -23.18 -10.06 12.27
C PHE A 377 -24.04 -10.03 11.01
N ASP A 378 -25.25 -10.60 11.07
CA ASP A 378 -26.22 -10.60 9.96
C ASP A 378 -27.23 -9.46 10.07
N ASP A 379 -27.63 -9.10 11.28
CA ASP A 379 -28.66 -8.11 11.59
C ASP A 379 -28.17 -7.18 12.71
N LEU A 380 -28.41 -5.88 12.56
CA LEU A 380 -28.09 -4.88 13.58
C LEU A 380 -28.78 -5.15 14.93
N ASN A 381 -29.93 -5.81 14.92
CA ASN A 381 -30.62 -6.20 16.15
C ASN A 381 -29.94 -7.37 16.88
N ARG A 382 -29.04 -8.08 16.22
CA ARG A 382 -28.26 -9.19 16.78
C ARG A 382 -26.81 -8.82 17.04
N LEU A 383 -26.45 -7.55 16.88
CA LEU A 383 -25.13 -7.03 17.14
C LEU A 383 -24.74 -7.26 18.61
N ASN A 384 -23.65 -7.97 18.83
CA ASN A 384 -23.09 -8.25 20.14
C ASN A 384 -21.60 -7.97 20.15
N PHE A 385 -21.24 -6.72 20.42
CA PHE A 385 -19.85 -6.31 20.39
C PHE A 385 -18.97 -7.11 21.35
N ASN A 386 -18.02 -7.82 20.79
CA ASN A 386 -16.91 -8.44 21.50
C ASN A 386 -15.87 -7.37 21.80
N GLN A 387 -15.44 -7.28 23.04
CA GLN A 387 -14.49 -6.27 23.51
C GLN A 387 -13.29 -6.94 24.15
N SER A 388 -12.13 -6.37 23.95
CA SER A 388 -10.90 -6.77 24.62
C SER A 388 -10.06 -5.57 25.01
N ALA A 389 -9.18 -5.77 25.99
CA ALA A 389 -8.15 -4.83 26.35
C ALA A 389 -6.84 -5.58 26.60
N GLY A 390 -5.73 -4.90 26.39
CA GLY A 390 -4.44 -5.51 26.56
C GLY A 390 -3.30 -4.52 26.67
N ILE A 391 -2.14 -5.09 26.96
CA ILE A 391 -0.86 -4.39 26.99
C ILE A 391 0.13 -5.16 26.12
N GLY A 392 1.14 -4.48 25.61
CA GLY A 392 2.13 -5.13 24.78
C GLY A 392 3.46 -4.41 24.73
N ILE A 393 4.42 -5.12 24.15
CA ILE A 393 5.76 -4.60 23.89
C ILE A 393 5.96 -4.53 22.38
N ARG A 394 6.60 -3.44 21.95
CA ARG A 394 6.98 -3.20 20.55
C ARG A 394 8.49 -3.14 20.48
N TRP A 395 9.10 -3.97 19.65
CA TRP A 395 10.51 -3.86 19.32
C TRP A 395 10.66 -3.39 17.88
N ILE A 396 11.24 -2.20 17.73
CA ILE A 396 11.50 -1.59 16.42
C ILE A 396 12.74 -2.24 15.83
N SER A 397 12.51 -3.20 14.94
CA SER A 397 13.57 -3.91 14.22
C SER A 397 13.86 -3.24 12.87
N PRO A 398 15.02 -3.53 12.23
CA PRO A 398 15.33 -3.01 10.89
C PRO A 398 14.33 -3.41 9.79
N ILE A 399 13.52 -4.44 10.03
CA ILE A 399 12.52 -4.98 9.09
C ILE A 399 11.07 -4.63 9.47
N GLY A 400 10.89 -3.79 10.49
CA GLY A 400 9.61 -3.34 11.01
C GLY A 400 9.37 -3.72 12.47
N PRO A 401 8.29 -3.22 13.08
CA PRO A 401 7.94 -3.50 14.46
C PRO A 401 7.60 -4.97 14.67
N ILE A 402 8.17 -5.57 15.72
CA ILE A 402 7.72 -6.84 16.28
C ILE A 402 6.87 -6.52 17.50
N ARG A 403 5.67 -7.06 17.54
CA ARG A 403 4.63 -6.79 18.56
C ARG A 403 4.35 -8.05 19.35
N VAL A 404 4.41 -7.93 20.66
CA VAL A 404 4.03 -9.02 21.60
C VAL A 404 2.98 -8.44 22.52
N ASP A 405 1.75 -8.93 22.42
CA ASP A 405 0.59 -8.44 23.13
C ASP A 405 0.00 -9.49 24.06
N LEU A 406 -0.39 -9.07 25.26
CA LEU A 406 -1.25 -9.83 26.14
C LEU A 406 -2.62 -9.17 26.16
N ALA A 407 -3.62 -9.87 25.66
CA ALA A 407 -4.98 -9.39 25.51
C ALA A 407 -5.95 -10.25 26.31
N ARG A 408 -6.96 -9.62 26.91
CA ARG A 408 -8.03 -10.28 27.61
C ARG A 408 -9.38 -9.85 27.05
N PRO A 409 -10.28 -10.79 26.71
CA PRO A 409 -11.67 -10.46 26.44
C PRO A 409 -12.33 -9.80 27.66
N ILE A 410 -13.10 -8.75 27.44
CA ILE A 410 -13.89 -8.10 28.50
C ILE A 410 -15.26 -8.78 28.60
N ASN A 411 -15.81 -9.14 27.45
CA ASN A 411 -17.10 -9.81 27.32
C ASN A 411 -16.89 -11.23 26.81
N GLY A 412 -17.22 -12.25 27.60
CA GLY A 412 -17.37 -13.62 27.10
C GLY A 412 -16.11 -14.49 26.99
N GLY A 413 -15.03 -14.17 27.70
CA GLY A 413 -13.83 -15.03 27.73
C GLY A 413 -13.06 -14.88 29.04
N GLU A 414 -12.50 -15.99 29.56
CA GLU A 414 -11.80 -15.97 30.87
C GLU A 414 -10.28 -15.92 30.75
N SER A 415 -9.68 -16.27 29.60
CA SER A 415 -8.25 -16.45 29.48
C SER A 415 -7.57 -15.24 28.81
N VAL A 416 -6.43 -14.85 29.39
CA VAL A 416 -5.49 -13.93 28.72
C VAL A 416 -4.82 -14.68 27.56
N ARG A 417 -4.73 -14.04 26.39
CA ARG A 417 -4.09 -14.60 25.21
C ARG A 417 -2.85 -13.81 24.84
N LEU A 418 -1.85 -14.53 24.37
CA LEU A 418 -0.65 -13.97 23.79
C LEU A 418 -0.86 -13.80 22.29
N HIS A 419 -0.53 -12.61 21.77
CA HIS A 419 -0.52 -12.30 20.36
C HIS A 419 0.87 -11.88 19.91
N LEU A 420 1.35 -12.44 18.81
CA LEU A 420 2.65 -12.15 18.23
C LEU A 420 2.46 -11.77 16.76
N SER A 421 2.87 -10.56 16.41
CA SER A 421 2.81 -10.10 15.02
C SER A 421 4.06 -9.30 14.64
N MET A 422 4.36 -9.25 13.34
CA MET A 422 5.49 -8.52 12.77
C MET A 422 5.08 -7.89 11.44
N GLY A 423 5.53 -6.68 11.18
CA GLY A 423 5.32 -5.98 9.93
C GLY A 423 5.16 -4.48 10.09
N PRO A 424 5.11 -3.71 8.98
CA PRO A 424 4.93 -2.27 9.01
C PRO A 424 3.59 -1.86 9.65
N ASP A 425 3.49 -0.59 10.06
CA ASP A 425 2.30 -0.07 10.71
C ASP A 425 1.23 0.43 9.72
N LEU A 426 1.60 0.83 8.49
CA LEU A 426 0.70 1.33 7.43
C LEU A 426 0.91 0.61 6.10
#